data_6db0774efbe82ca731be942818ee03b1
#
_entry.id   6db0774efbe82ca731be942818ee03b1
#
_cell.length_a   1.000
_cell.length_b   1.000
_cell.length_c   1.000
_cell.angle_alpha   90.00
_cell.angle_beta   90.00
_cell.angle_gamma   90.00
#
_symmetry.space_group_name_H-M   'P 1'
#
loop_
_entity.id
_entity.type
_entity.pdbx_description
1 polymer ?
#
loop_
_entity_poly.entity_id
_entity_poly.type
_entity_poly.pdbx_seq_one_letter_code
_entity_poly.pdbx_strand_id
1 'polypeptide(L)'
;MRLVLVPTPIGNLEDITLRALRVLKEVEVVACEDTRRTGLLLRHYGIPTPTLRLDQHTMGKARELLSPYAYVAYTTDAGTPGISDPGAELVRLALEWGWRVEALPG
;
A
#
# COMPACT_ATOMS: atom_id res chain seq x y z
N MET A 1 -6.58 2.19 14.00
CA MET A 1 -6.37 2.22 12.55
C MET A 1 -4.96 1.77 12.20
N ARG A 2 -4.81 1.06 11.12
CA ARG A 2 -3.57 0.38 10.79
C ARG A 2 -3.15 0.66 9.35
N LEU A 3 -1.85 0.92 9.16
CA LEU A 3 -1.21 1.04 7.86
C LEU A 3 -0.15 -0.04 7.75
N VAL A 4 -0.15 -0.80 6.65
CA VAL A 4 0.89 -1.77 6.37
C VAL A 4 1.54 -1.46 5.03
N LEU A 5 2.86 -1.37 5.01
CA LEU A 5 3.62 -1.24 3.78
C LEU A 5 3.83 -2.62 3.19
N VAL A 6 3.43 -2.80 1.93
CA VAL A 6 3.47 -4.10 1.26
C VAL A 6 4.38 -3.99 0.04
N PRO A 7 5.55 -4.66 0.05
CA PRO A 7 6.42 -4.70 -1.12
C PRO A 7 5.75 -5.46 -2.26
N THR A 8 5.78 -4.88 -3.45
CA THR A 8 5.25 -5.51 -4.66
C THR A 8 6.33 -5.60 -5.72
N PRO A 9 6.30 -6.64 -6.58
CA PRO A 9 7.34 -6.85 -7.57
C PRO A 9 7.29 -5.78 -8.67
N ILE A 10 8.47 -5.35 -9.13
CA ILE A 10 8.60 -4.38 -10.20
C ILE A 10 8.47 -5.05 -11.57
N GLY A 11 9.02 -6.24 -11.71
CA GLY A 11 9.05 -6.97 -12.97
C GLY A 11 8.05 -8.12 -13.01
N ASN A 12 8.45 -9.28 -12.54
CA ASN A 12 7.63 -10.48 -12.58
C ASN A 12 6.65 -10.52 -11.42
N LEU A 13 5.35 -10.60 -11.72
CA LEU A 13 4.30 -10.64 -10.71
C LEU A 13 4.43 -11.82 -9.75
N GLU A 14 5.09 -12.90 -10.15
CA GLU A 14 5.29 -14.07 -9.30
C GLU A 14 6.32 -13.87 -8.18
N ASP A 15 7.07 -12.77 -8.22
CA ASP A 15 8.06 -12.48 -7.19
C ASP A 15 7.46 -11.89 -5.91
N ILE A 16 6.15 -11.85 -5.80
CA ILE A 16 5.47 -11.40 -4.58
C ILE A 16 5.48 -12.51 -3.51
N THR A 17 5.59 -12.12 -2.25
CA THR A 17 5.55 -13.10 -1.16
C THR A 17 4.11 -13.56 -0.88
N LEU A 18 3.98 -14.78 -0.34
CA LEU A 18 2.68 -15.30 0.08
C LEU A 18 2.06 -14.43 1.18
N ARG A 19 2.88 -13.91 2.08
CA ARG A 19 2.42 -13.03 3.15
C ARG A 19 1.85 -11.74 2.59
N ALA A 20 2.52 -11.16 1.59
CA ALA A 20 2.03 -9.97 0.93
C ALA A 20 0.66 -10.20 0.29
N LEU A 21 0.48 -11.34 -0.41
CA LEU A 21 -0.80 -11.70 -1.00
C LEU A 21 -1.90 -11.82 0.05
N ARG A 22 -1.60 -12.47 1.17
CA ARG A 22 -2.56 -12.62 2.26
C ARG A 22 -2.98 -11.27 2.81
N VAL A 23 -2.01 -10.37 3.06
CA VAL A 23 -2.29 -9.04 3.59
C VAL A 23 -3.12 -8.22 2.61
N LEU A 24 -2.80 -8.27 1.32
CA LEU A 24 -3.58 -7.55 0.30
C LEU A 24 -5.03 -8.00 0.26
N LYS A 25 -5.31 -9.26 0.59
CA LYS A 25 -6.69 -9.76 0.71
C LYS A 25 -7.38 -9.29 1.97
N GLU A 26 -6.63 -9.11 3.05
CA GLU A 26 -7.18 -8.76 4.37
C GLU A 26 -7.49 -7.29 4.52
N VAL A 27 -6.72 -6.41 3.87
CA VAL A 27 -6.93 -4.97 4.02
C VAL A 27 -8.23 -4.52 3.36
N GLU A 28 -8.73 -3.38 3.79
CA GLU A 28 -9.95 -2.81 3.24
C GLU A 28 -9.71 -2.04 1.96
N VAL A 29 -8.52 -1.48 1.81
CA VAL A 29 -8.14 -0.72 0.62
C VAL A 29 -6.63 -0.82 0.43
N VAL A 30 -6.20 -0.80 -0.83
CA VAL A 30 -4.78 -0.75 -1.20
C VAL A 30 -4.49 0.62 -1.80
N ALA A 31 -3.80 1.46 -1.04
CA ALA A 31 -3.34 2.75 -1.53
C ALA A 31 -2.02 2.58 -2.28
N CYS A 32 -1.82 3.32 -3.34
CA CYS A 32 -0.65 3.19 -4.21
C CYS A 32 -0.48 4.43 -5.07
N GLU A 33 0.73 4.60 -5.61
CA GLU A 33 1.00 5.69 -6.55
C GLU A 33 0.37 5.42 -7.92
N ASP A 34 0.45 4.18 -8.38
CA ASP A 34 -0.03 3.76 -9.70
C ASP A 34 -1.10 2.68 -9.57
N THR A 35 -2.35 3.11 -9.70
CA THR A 35 -3.50 2.20 -9.58
C THR A 35 -3.60 1.22 -10.75
N ARG A 36 -3.04 1.53 -11.91
CA ARG A 36 -3.03 0.60 -13.04
C ARG A 36 -2.16 -0.61 -12.73
N ARG A 37 -0.96 -0.34 -12.25
CA ARG A 37 0.02 -1.38 -11.95
C ARG A 37 -0.44 -2.25 -10.78
N THR A 38 -0.88 -1.62 -9.71
CA THR A 38 -1.41 -2.33 -8.55
C THR A 38 -2.68 -3.09 -8.89
N GLY A 39 -3.57 -2.49 -9.67
CA GLY A 39 -4.78 -3.16 -10.13
C GLY A 39 -4.50 -4.40 -10.97
N LEU A 40 -3.47 -4.35 -11.82
CA LEU A 40 -3.05 -5.50 -12.61
C LEU A 40 -2.58 -6.64 -11.71
N LEU A 41 -1.76 -6.33 -10.70
CA LEU A 41 -1.30 -7.31 -9.72
C LEU A 41 -2.46 -7.96 -8.99
N LEU A 42 -3.39 -7.17 -8.48
CA LEU A 42 -4.54 -7.68 -7.74
C LEU A 42 -5.43 -8.57 -8.62
N ARG A 43 -5.68 -8.17 -9.87
CA ARG A 43 -6.46 -8.98 -10.80
C ARG A 43 -5.77 -10.30 -11.13
N HIS A 44 -4.46 -10.26 -11.30
CA HIS A 44 -3.66 -11.46 -11.59
C HIS A 44 -3.86 -12.54 -10.51
N TYR A 45 -3.96 -12.13 -9.26
CA TYR A 45 -4.13 -13.04 -8.12
C TYR A 45 -5.59 -13.17 -7.67
N GLY A 46 -6.53 -12.59 -8.39
CA GLY A 46 -7.94 -12.70 -8.03
C GLY A 46 -8.30 -12.01 -6.72
N ILE A 47 -7.60 -10.92 -6.38
CA ILE A 47 -7.83 -10.17 -5.14
C ILE A 47 -8.78 -9.00 -5.44
N PRO A 48 -9.99 -8.99 -4.84
CA PRO A 48 -11.00 -7.97 -5.16
C PRO A 48 -10.84 -6.67 -4.37
N THR A 49 -9.84 -6.55 -3.52
CA THR A 49 -9.61 -5.37 -2.69
C THR A 49 -9.52 -4.11 -3.57
N PRO A 50 -10.26 -3.03 -3.24
CA PRO A 50 -10.21 -1.82 -4.05
C PRO A 50 -8.88 -1.07 -3.89
N THR A 51 -8.53 -0.31 -4.92
CA THR A 51 -7.34 0.52 -4.92
C THR A 51 -7.72 1.99 -4.73
N LEU A 52 -6.78 2.76 -4.18
CA LEU A 52 -6.92 4.19 -3.99
C LEU A 52 -5.60 4.85 -4.37
N ARG A 53 -5.67 5.84 -5.26
CA ARG A 53 -4.46 6.56 -5.67
C ARG A 53 -4.02 7.52 -4.57
N LEU A 54 -2.77 7.37 -4.12
CA LEU A 54 -2.12 8.24 -3.15
C LEU A 54 -0.70 8.51 -3.63
N ASP A 55 -0.51 9.63 -4.29
CA ASP A 55 0.79 10.09 -4.79
C ASP A 55 1.16 11.41 -4.12
N GLN A 56 2.24 12.04 -4.56
CA GLN A 56 2.69 13.32 -4.02
C GLN A 56 1.62 14.42 -4.12
N HIS A 57 0.81 14.38 -5.17
CA HIS A 57 -0.20 15.41 -5.44
C HIS A 57 -1.44 15.27 -4.56
N THR A 58 -1.74 14.04 -4.12
CA THR A 58 -2.94 13.74 -3.32
C THR A 58 -2.64 13.52 -1.84
N MET A 59 -1.37 13.50 -1.45
CA MET A 59 -0.97 13.18 -0.08
C MET A 59 -1.53 14.16 0.96
N GLY A 60 -1.73 15.41 0.58
CA GLY A 60 -2.34 16.40 1.46
C GLY A 60 -3.77 16.06 1.89
N LYS A 61 -4.45 15.19 1.15
CA LYS A 61 -5.81 14.72 1.44
C LYS A 61 -5.84 13.30 1.99
N ALA A 62 -4.66 12.74 2.34
CA ALA A 62 -4.57 11.33 2.73
C ALA A 62 -5.49 10.98 3.90
N ARG A 63 -5.52 11.81 4.94
CA ARG A 63 -6.34 11.53 6.12
C ARG A 63 -7.82 11.47 5.76
N GLU A 64 -8.27 12.41 4.93
CA GLU A 64 -9.66 12.45 4.46
C GLU A 64 -9.97 11.24 3.59
N LEU A 65 -9.08 10.93 2.63
CA LEU A 65 -9.28 9.81 1.71
C LEU A 65 -9.26 8.45 2.41
N LEU A 66 -8.48 8.31 3.47
CA LEU A 66 -8.35 7.06 4.21
C LEU A 66 -9.31 6.95 5.39
N SER A 67 -10.03 8.02 5.71
CA SER A 67 -10.92 8.04 6.87
C SER A 67 -11.97 6.93 6.91
N PRO A 68 -12.51 6.43 5.77
CA PRO A 68 -13.50 5.35 5.81
C PRO A 68 -12.92 3.99 6.19
N TYR A 69 -11.58 3.84 6.24
CA TYR A 69 -10.94 2.53 6.37
C TYR A 69 -10.20 2.38 7.68
N ALA A 70 -10.30 1.19 8.27
CA ALA A 70 -9.58 0.87 9.51
C ALA A 70 -8.24 0.17 9.24
N TYR A 71 -8.11 -0.50 8.10
CA TYR A 71 -6.91 -1.25 7.74
C TYR A 71 -6.54 -0.99 6.28
N VAL A 72 -5.40 -0.33 6.09
CA VAL A 72 -4.95 0.16 4.79
C VAL A 72 -3.58 -0.41 4.46
N ALA A 73 -3.41 -0.91 3.24
CA ALA A 73 -2.09 -1.24 2.70
C ALA A 73 -1.60 -0.10 1.80
N TYR A 74 -0.30 0.12 1.81
CA TYR A 74 0.36 0.97 0.82
C TYR A 74 1.44 0.16 0.12
N THR A 75 1.37 0.09 -1.20
CA THR A 75 2.33 -0.72 -1.96
C THR A 75 3.63 0.04 -2.19
N THR A 76 4.74 -0.67 -2.04
CA THR A 76 6.09 -0.16 -2.30
C THR A 76 6.77 -1.08 -3.31
N ASP A 77 7.84 -0.60 -3.96
CA ASP A 77 8.60 -1.42 -4.90
C ASP A 77 9.54 -2.36 -4.15
N ALA A 78 9.35 -3.67 -4.35
CA ALA A 78 10.22 -4.67 -3.73
C ALA A 78 11.65 -4.57 -4.27
N GLY A 79 12.63 -4.73 -3.38
CA GLY A 79 14.04 -4.67 -3.75
C GLY A 79 14.60 -3.26 -3.89
N THR A 80 13.77 -2.23 -3.78
CA THR A 80 14.23 -0.84 -3.78
C THR A 80 14.76 -0.49 -2.39
N PRO A 81 15.98 0.02 -2.26
CA PRO A 81 16.46 0.46 -0.96
C PRO A 81 15.67 1.67 -0.46
N GLY A 82 15.21 1.60 0.78
CA GLY A 82 14.42 2.65 1.38
C GLY A 82 12.96 2.65 0.93
N ILE A 83 12.25 3.69 1.32
CA ILE A 83 10.84 3.89 1.03
C ILE A 83 10.73 5.06 0.05
N SER A 84 9.81 4.96 -0.92
CA SER A 84 9.53 6.07 -1.84
C SER A 84 9.09 7.32 -1.08
N ASP A 85 9.27 8.50 -1.68
CA ASP A 85 8.87 9.76 -1.04
C ASP A 85 7.41 9.76 -0.59
N PRO A 86 6.42 9.36 -1.43
CA PRO A 86 5.04 9.30 -0.97
C PRO A 86 4.83 8.29 0.16
N GLY A 87 5.50 7.13 0.10
CA GLY A 87 5.40 6.13 1.16
C GLY A 87 5.94 6.63 2.49
N ALA A 88 7.10 7.28 2.47
CA ALA A 88 7.71 7.86 3.66
C ALA A 88 6.82 8.95 4.27
N GLU A 89 6.26 9.80 3.42
CA GLU A 89 5.34 10.84 3.86
C GLU A 89 4.09 10.26 4.52
N LEU A 90 3.51 9.23 3.92
CA LEU A 90 2.32 8.58 4.48
C LEU A 90 2.61 7.95 5.84
N VAL A 91 3.76 7.29 5.99
CA VAL A 91 4.18 6.71 7.28
C VAL A 91 4.28 7.80 8.33
N ARG A 92 4.93 8.91 8.01
CA ARG A 92 5.07 10.05 8.93
C ARG A 92 3.70 10.57 9.36
N LEU A 93 2.80 10.77 8.39
CA LEU A 93 1.44 11.24 8.69
C LEU A 93 0.66 10.25 9.54
N ALA A 94 0.70 8.97 9.19
CA ALA A 94 -0.02 7.94 9.94
C ALA A 94 0.43 7.86 11.39
N LEU A 95 1.73 7.98 11.64
CA LEU A 95 2.27 8.02 13.00
C LEU A 95 1.76 9.26 13.75
N GLU A 96 1.70 10.41 13.08
CA GLU A 96 1.14 11.63 13.69
C GLU A 96 -0.34 11.46 14.05
N TRP A 97 -1.09 10.71 13.23
CA TRP A 97 -2.51 10.44 13.50
C TRP A 97 -2.73 9.40 14.60
N GLY A 98 -1.66 8.80 15.10
CA GLY A 98 -1.75 7.74 16.11
C GLY A 98 -2.08 6.37 15.55
N TRP A 99 -1.90 6.15 14.25
CA TRP A 99 -2.13 4.85 13.63
C TRP A 99 -1.00 3.88 13.94
N ARG A 100 -1.34 2.60 13.97
CA ARG A 100 -0.34 1.53 14.00
C ARG A 100 0.25 1.36 12.60
N VAL A 101 1.56 1.36 12.48
CA VAL A 101 2.27 1.22 11.20
C VAL A 101 3.19 0.01 11.27
N GLU A 102 3.12 -0.84 10.23
CA GLU A 102 4.04 -1.96 10.08
C GLU A 102 4.49 -2.08 8.64
N ALA A 103 5.60 -2.76 8.40
CA ALA A 103 6.14 -3.00 7.08
C ALA A 103 6.44 -4.48 6.91
N LEU A 104 6.01 -5.06 5.80
CA LEU A 104 6.36 -6.43 5.47
C LEU A 104 7.75 -6.47 4.84
N PRO A 105 8.52 -7.54 5.07
CA PRO A 105 9.79 -7.73 4.37
C PRO A 105 9.55 -7.97 2.88
N GLY A 106 10.50 -7.48 2.06
CA GLY A 106 10.37 -7.61 0.61
C GLY A 106 11.66 -7.95 -0.07
#